data_d91b6154b7a982c929ed29703508a4b3
#
_entry.id   d91b6154b7a982c929ed29703508a4b3
#
_cell.length_a   1.000
_cell.length_b   1.000
_cell.length_c   1.000
_cell.angle_alpha   90.00
_cell.angle_beta   90.00
_cell.angle_gamma   90.00
#
_symmetry.space_group_name_H-M   'P 1'
#
loop_
_entity.id
_entity.type
_entity.pdbx_description
1 polymer ?
#
loop_
_entity_poly.entity_id
_entity_poly.type
_entity_poly.pdbx_seq_one_letter_code
_entity_poly.pdbx_strand_id
1 'polypeptide(L)'
;MLTMNNISKVYQTDMVQTHALRDFNLQVEEGEFIAVTGPSGSGKTTFLNIAGMLEPFSEGQYMLDGIDVGKLNDNQRADLRNQKIGFIFQGFNLIPDLNLYENIEVPLRYRGIKAAERKRRIEQCLEQVGLASRAKHLPQQLSGGQQQRVAIARALAG
;
A
#
# COMPACT_ATOMS: atom_id res chain seq x y z
N MET A 1 15.23 -0.24 -2.20
CA MET A 1 15.63 -1.53 -1.58
C MET A 1 14.88 -1.72 -0.26
N LEU A 2 14.35 -2.92 -0.03
CA LEU A 2 13.65 -3.29 1.21
C LEU A 2 14.39 -4.47 1.85
N THR A 3 14.67 -4.39 3.15
CA THR A 3 15.30 -5.48 3.89
C THR A 3 14.59 -5.72 5.21
N MET A 4 14.20 -6.95 5.45
CA MET A 4 13.61 -7.42 6.69
C MET A 4 14.51 -8.51 7.29
N ASN A 5 14.94 -8.33 8.52
CA ASN A 5 15.78 -9.28 9.24
C ASN A 5 15.09 -9.73 10.51
N ASN A 6 14.86 -11.03 10.64
CA ASN A 6 14.27 -11.69 11.80
C ASN A 6 12.95 -11.04 12.25
N ILE A 7 12.12 -10.64 11.30
CA ILE A 7 10.82 -10.03 11.59
C ILE A 7 9.91 -11.07 12.23
N SER A 8 9.45 -10.78 13.43
CA SER A 8 8.45 -11.57 14.13
C SER A 8 7.23 -10.72 14.45
N LYS A 9 6.05 -11.32 14.36
CA LYS A 9 4.78 -10.71 14.74
C LYS A 9 3.99 -11.63 15.62
N VAL A 10 3.69 -11.14 16.81
CA VAL A 10 2.89 -11.84 17.81
C VAL A 10 1.65 -11.01 18.10
N TYR A 11 0.49 -11.64 17.95
CA TYR A 11 -0.77 -11.10 18.45
C TYR A 11 -1.04 -11.69 19.82
N GLN A 12 -1.25 -10.84 20.81
CA GLN A 12 -1.55 -11.25 22.16
C GLN A 12 -2.94 -10.78 22.57
N THR A 13 -3.78 -11.73 22.97
CA THR A 13 -5.04 -11.48 23.66
C THR A 13 -4.90 -11.97 25.11
N ASP A 14 -5.85 -11.64 25.98
CA ASP A 14 -5.80 -12.01 27.40
C ASP A 14 -5.64 -13.53 27.63
N MET A 15 -5.99 -14.37 26.65
CA MET A 15 -6.00 -15.84 26.77
C MET A 15 -5.13 -16.58 25.75
N VAL A 16 -4.72 -15.94 24.65
CA VAL A 16 -4.03 -16.63 23.55
C VAL A 16 -2.93 -15.75 22.94
N GLN A 17 -1.79 -16.38 22.70
CA GLN A 17 -0.68 -15.76 21.94
C GLN A 17 -0.58 -16.45 20.57
N THR A 18 -0.68 -15.67 19.50
CA THR A 18 -0.60 -16.17 18.12
C THR A 18 0.61 -15.58 17.42
N HIS A 19 1.53 -16.45 17.02
CA HIS A 19 2.68 -16.06 16.21
C HIS A 19 2.28 -16.04 14.73
N ALA A 20 2.08 -14.86 14.17
CA ALA A 20 1.70 -14.70 12.77
C ALA A 20 2.92 -14.71 11.82
N LEU A 21 4.07 -14.22 12.29
CA LEU A 21 5.38 -14.35 11.63
C LEU A 21 6.43 -14.75 12.66
N ARG A 22 7.41 -15.57 12.24
CA ARG A 22 8.54 -16.00 13.06
C ARG A 22 9.81 -15.90 12.25
N ASP A 23 10.77 -15.12 12.75
CA ASP A 23 12.13 -14.97 12.16
C ASP A 23 12.13 -14.81 10.63
N PHE A 24 11.16 -14.03 10.12
CA PHE A 24 10.98 -13.83 8.69
C PHE A 24 12.09 -12.94 8.13
N ASN A 25 12.73 -13.39 7.08
CA ASN A 25 13.83 -12.69 6.43
C ASN A 25 13.48 -12.47 4.95
N LEU A 26 13.71 -11.26 4.45
CA LEU A 26 13.50 -10.92 3.06
C LEU A 26 14.40 -9.75 2.65
N GLN A 27 14.97 -9.83 1.47
CA GLN A 27 15.65 -8.73 0.81
C GLN A 27 15.04 -8.54 -0.58
N VAL A 28 14.70 -7.31 -0.92
CA VAL A 28 14.11 -6.92 -2.22
C VAL A 28 14.94 -5.80 -2.80
N GLU A 29 15.50 -6.04 -3.97
CA GLU A 29 16.25 -5.04 -4.73
C GLU A 29 15.32 -4.15 -5.57
N GLU A 30 15.86 -3.07 -6.08
CA GLU A 30 15.13 -2.20 -6.99
C GLU A 30 14.80 -2.94 -8.31
N GLY A 31 13.55 -2.84 -8.76
CA GLY A 31 13.08 -3.50 -9.98
C GLY A 31 12.66 -4.95 -9.81
N GLU A 32 12.81 -5.55 -8.63
CA GLU A 32 12.36 -6.91 -8.39
C GLU A 32 10.83 -7.04 -8.32
N PHE A 33 10.34 -8.16 -8.82
CA PHE A 33 8.97 -8.62 -8.66
C PHE A 33 8.95 -9.87 -7.76
N ILE A 34 8.20 -9.80 -6.66
CA ILE A 34 8.12 -10.89 -5.68
C ILE A 34 6.68 -11.40 -5.58
N ALA A 35 6.51 -12.72 -5.66
CA ALA A 35 5.27 -13.41 -5.38
C ALA A 35 5.31 -14.07 -3.99
N VAL A 36 4.38 -13.69 -3.12
CA VAL A 36 4.24 -14.29 -1.79
C VAL A 36 3.13 -15.34 -1.83
N THR A 37 3.50 -16.60 -1.71
CA THR A 37 2.59 -17.74 -1.80
C THR A 37 2.52 -18.52 -0.48
N GLY A 38 1.45 -19.26 -0.28
CA GLY A 38 1.27 -20.10 0.90
C GLY A 38 -0.21 -20.36 1.20
N PRO A 39 -0.53 -21.33 2.06
CA PRO A 39 -1.89 -21.65 2.46
C PRO A 39 -2.57 -20.50 3.22
N SER A 40 -3.89 -20.58 3.40
CA SER A 40 -4.61 -19.62 4.24
C SER A 40 -4.06 -19.67 5.67
N GLY A 41 -3.91 -18.51 6.29
CA GLY A 41 -3.37 -18.39 7.65
C GLY A 41 -1.84 -18.47 7.78
N SER A 42 -1.09 -18.56 6.67
CA SER A 42 0.38 -18.62 6.71
C SER A 42 1.08 -17.26 6.94
N GLY A 43 0.35 -16.21 7.26
CA GLY A 43 0.93 -14.90 7.57
C GLY A 43 1.16 -13.97 6.38
N LYS A 44 0.72 -14.32 5.14
CA LYS A 44 0.91 -13.49 3.94
C LYS A 44 0.39 -12.07 4.10
N THR A 45 -0.84 -11.92 4.60
CA THR A 45 -1.46 -10.61 4.83
C THR A 45 -0.73 -9.84 5.92
N THR A 46 -0.33 -10.52 7.00
CA THR A 46 0.47 -9.92 8.09
C THR A 46 1.80 -9.39 7.55
N PHE A 47 2.50 -10.20 6.74
CA PHE A 47 3.73 -9.75 6.07
C PHE A 47 3.49 -8.51 5.22
N LEU A 48 2.47 -8.51 4.34
CA LEU A 48 2.16 -7.37 3.48
C LEU A 48 1.78 -6.11 4.28
N ASN A 49 1.05 -6.26 5.39
CA ASN A 49 0.71 -5.15 6.26
C ASN A 49 1.95 -4.56 6.93
N ILE A 50 2.89 -5.39 7.37
CA ILE A 50 4.15 -4.93 7.96
C ILE A 50 5.03 -4.28 6.89
N ALA A 51 5.18 -4.90 5.72
CA ALA A 51 5.94 -4.34 4.60
C ALA A 51 5.37 -2.99 4.16
N GLY A 52 4.05 -2.87 4.18
CA GLY A 52 3.34 -1.62 3.91
C GLY A 52 3.28 -0.63 5.06
N MET A 53 3.89 -0.92 6.20
CA MET A 53 3.83 -0.08 7.41
C MET A 53 2.39 0.22 7.88
N LEU A 54 1.42 -0.67 7.57
CA LEU A 54 0.05 -0.60 8.09
C LEU A 54 -0.04 -1.21 9.48
N GLU A 55 0.91 -2.08 9.82
CA GLU A 55 0.97 -2.79 11.07
C GLU A 55 2.42 -2.83 11.61
N PRO A 56 2.64 -2.64 12.93
CA PRO A 56 3.95 -2.77 13.53
C PRO A 56 4.34 -4.26 13.64
N PHE A 57 5.62 -4.55 13.53
CA PHE A 57 6.21 -5.84 13.89
C PHE A 57 6.56 -5.87 15.39
N SER A 58 6.69 -7.07 15.96
CA SER A 58 7.02 -7.26 17.39
C SER A 58 8.53 -7.25 17.64
N GLU A 59 9.29 -7.89 16.75
CA GLU A 59 10.75 -8.03 16.85
C GLU A 59 11.37 -8.02 15.45
N GLY A 60 12.67 -7.74 15.39
CA GLY A 60 13.46 -7.72 14.17
C GLY A 60 13.82 -6.32 13.70
N GLN A 61 14.30 -6.23 12.47
CA GLN A 61 14.69 -4.98 11.84
C GLN A 61 14.09 -4.86 10.44
N TYR A 62 13.47 -3.73 10.15
CA TYR A 62 12.94 -3.42 8.83
C TYR A 62 13.59 -2.13 8.31
N MET A 63 14.32 -2.26 7.20
CA MET A 63 14.94 -1.15 6.49
C MET A 63 14.26 -0.92 5.15
N LEU A 64 13.86 0.31 4.86
CA LEU A 64 13.32 0.73 3.58
C LEU A 64 14.15 1.91 3.05
N ASP A 65 14.81 1.75 1.91
CA ASP A 65 15.70 2.75 1.32
C ASP A 65 16.71 3.37 2.32
N GLY A 66 17.29 2.53 3.17
CA GLY A 66 18.25 2.97 4.21
C GLY A 66 17.62 3.57 5.46
N ILE A 67 16.30 3.66 5.55
CA ILE A 67 15.56 4.17 6.71
C ILE A 67 15.13 3.01 7.60
N ASP A 68 15.49 3.05 8.89
CA ASP A 68 15.05 2.07 9.89
C ASP A 68 13.59 2.37 10.31
N VAL A 69 12.66 1.60 9.77
CA VAL A 69 11.22 1.76 10.01
C VAL A 69 10.84 1.55 11.49
N GLY A 70 11.58 0.69 12.20
CA GLY A 70 11.34 0.42 13.62
C GLY A 70 11.59 1.60 14.53
N LYS A 71 12.41 2.58 14.09
CA LYS A 71 12.72 3.79 14.85
C LYS A 71 11.77 4.96 14.58
N LEU A 72 10.87 4.81 13.61
CA LEU A 72 9.94 5.88 13.24
C LEU A 72 8.73 5.90 14.18
N ASN A 73 8.25 7.11 14.50
CA ASN A 73 6.95 7.30 15.11
C ASN A 73 5.81 7.12 14.07
N ASP A 74 4.55 7.13 14.51
CA ASP A 74 3.39 6.89 13.65
C ASP A 74 3.26 7.91 12.52
N ASN A 75 3.53 9.18 12.78
CA ASN A 75 3.47 10.23 11.76
C ASN A 75 4.56 10.03 10.71
N GLN A 76 5.79 9.76 11.14
CA GLN A 76 6.92 9.49 10.25
C GLN A 76 6.69 8.25 9.40
N ARG A 77 6.11 7.18 9.97
CA ARG A 77 5.71 5.98 9.22
C ARG A 77 4.62 6.29 8.19
N ALA A 78 3.63 7.10 8.56
CA ALA A 78 2.57 7.51 7.64
C ALA A 78 3.13 8.33 6.46
N ASP A 79 4.05 9.25 6.72
CA ASP A 79 4.72 10.04 5.69
C ASP A 79 5.57 9.17 4.76
N LEU A 80 6.39 8.29 5.32
CA LEU A 80 7.23 7.36 4.55
C LEU A 80 6.37 6.41 3.70
N ARG A 81 5.32 5.85 4.28
CA ARG A 81 4.36 5.00 3.55
C ARG A 81 3.72 5.75 2.39
N ASN A 82 3.23 6.95 2.62
CA ASN A 82 2.64 7.77 1.56
C ASN A 82 3.62 8.08 0.43
N GLN A 83 4.91 8.28 0.74
CA GLN A 83 5.93 8.61 -0.25
C GLN A 83 6.45 7.41 -1.04
N LYS A 84 6.51 6.23 -0.43
CA LYS A 84 7.25 5.08 -0.96
C LYS A 84 6.40 3.89 -1.36
N ILE A 85 5.15 3.81 -0.90
CA ILE A 85 4.31 2.61 -1.06
C ILE A 85 2.99 2.95 -1.73
N GLY A 86 2.71 2.27 -2.83
CA GLY A 86 1.40 2.26 -3.47
C GLY A 86 0.67 0.97 -3.14
N PHE A 87 -0.48 1.07 -2.45
CA PHE A 87 -1.30 -0.09 -2.10
C PHE A 87 -2.38 -0.38 -3.15
N ILE A 88 -2.50 -1.66 -3.50
CA ILE A 88 -3.64 -2.21 -4.24
C ILE A 88 -4.27 -3.28 -3.35
N PHE A 89 -5.41 -2.96 -2.74
CA PHE A 89 -6.13 -3.88 -1.86
C PHE A 89 -7.04 -4.82 -2.65
N GLN A 90 -7.26 -6.03 -2.12
CA GLN A 90 -8.19 -7.00 -2.71
C GLN A 90 -9.62 -6.45 -2.82
N GLY A 91 -10.08 -5.68 -1.83
CA GLY A 91 -11.36 -4.98 -1.82
C GLY A 91 -11.33 -3.59 -2.47
N PHE A 92 -10.27 -3.25 -3.21
CA PHE A 92 -10.00 -1.96 -3.88
C PHE A 92 -9.89 -0.75 -2.95
N ASN A 93 -10.62 -0.70 -1.85
CA ASN A 93 -10.67 0.39 -0.86
C ASN A 93 -10.80 1.77 -1.53
N LEU A 94 -11.69 1.87 -2.52
CA LEU A 94 -12.08 3.15 -3.09
C LEU A 94 -13.04 3.87 -2.13
N ILE A 95 -12.92 5.18 -2.05
CA ILE A 95 -13.83 6.01 -1.26
C ILE A 95 -15.12 6.16 -2.08
N PRO A 96 -16.28 5.65 -1.60
CA PRO A 96 -17.48 5.52 -2.42
C PRO A 96 -18.09 6.87 -2.82
N ASP A 97 -17.93 7.90 -2.01
CA ASP A 97 -18.47 9.24 -2.24
C ASP A 97 -17.57 10.13 -3.11
N LEU A 98 -16.39 9.67 -3.46
CA LEU A 98 -15.46 10.36 -4.35
C LEU A 98 -15.50 9.72 -5.76
N ASN A 99 -15.45 10.57 -6.79
CA ASN A 99 -15.30 10.10 -8.16
C ASN A 99 -13.90 9.48 -8.41
N LEU A 100 -13.65 8.93 -9.62
CA LEU A 100 -12.38 8.27 -9.92
C LEU A 100 -11.19 9.22 -9.84
N TYR A 101 -11.35 10.43 -10.39
CA TYR A 101 -10.32 11.46 -10.33
C TYR A 101 -9.95 11.78 -8.88
N GLU A 102 -10.93 12.03 -8.04
CA GLU A 102 -10.77 12.36 -6.62
C GLU A 102 -10.14 11.21 -5.84
N ASN A 103 -10.54 9.96 -6.09
CA ASN A 103 -9.92 8.78 -5.46
C ASN A 103 -8.42 8.69 -5.74
N ILE A 104 -7.99 8.99 -6.99
CA ILE A 104 -6.57 8.99 -7.37
C ILE A 104 -5.87 10.23 -6.79
N GLU A 105 -6.56 11.35 -6.64
CA GLU A 105 -6.00 12.60 -6.13
C GLU A 105 -5.62 12.54 -4.64
N VAL A 106 -6.35 11.77 -3.83
CA VAL A 106 -6.17 11.71 -2.37
C VAL A 106 -4.69 11.54 -1.95
N PRO A 107 -3.96 10.51 -2.36
CA PRO A 107 -2.56 10.34 -1.93
C PRO A 107 -1.65 11.47 -2.42
N LEU A 108 -1.93 12.06 -3.57
CA LEU A 108 -1.15 13.17 -4.13
C LEU A 108 -1.31 14.46 -3.34
N ARG A 109 -2.52 14.70 -2.78
CA ARG A 109 -2.78 15.83 -1.86
C ARG A 109 -1.98 15.69 -0.58
N TYR A 110 -1.94 14.49 0.01
CA TYR A 110 -1.15 14.21 1.22
C TYR A 110 0.36 14.40 0.98
N ARG A 111 0.85 14.16 -0.24
CA ARG A 111 2.24 14.46 -0.63
C ARG A 111 2.51 15.95 -0.87
N GLY A 112 1.52 16.81 -0.80
CA GLY A 112 1.67 18.24 -1.07
C GLY A 112 1.98 18.57 -2.54
N ILE A 113 1.67 17.66 -3.48
CA ILE A 113 1.91 17.87 -4.91
C ILE A 113 1.02 19.01 -5.41
N LYS A 114 1.59 19.94 -6.17
CA LYS A 114 0.87 21.11 -6.71
C LYS A 114 -0.28 20.69 -7.63
N ALA A 115 -1.36 21.47 -7.65
CA ALA A 115 -2.59 21.15 -8.38
C ALA A 115 -2.39 20.83 -9.86
N ALA A 116 -1.57 21.59 -10.57
CA ALA A 116 -1.29 21.35 -11.99
C ALA A 116 -0.60 20.00 -12.24
N GLU A 117 0.35 19.63 -11.39
CA GLU A 117 1.06 18.35 -11.47
C GLU A 117 0.16 17.19 -11.07
N ARG A 118 -0.68 17.35 -10.02
CA ARG A 118 -1.68 16.33 -9.67
C ARG A 118 -2.58 16.03 -10.86
N LYS A 119 -3.13 17.08 -11.49
CA LYS A 119 -4.01 16.94 -12.65
C LYS A 119 -3.32 16.13 -13.77
N ARG A 120 -2.10 16.50 -14.13
CA ARG A 120 -1.31 15.82 -15.17
C ARG A 120 -1.13 14.32 -14.86
N ARG A 121 -0.71 14.00 -13.64
CA ARG A 121 -0.49 12.60 -13.21
C ARG A 121 -1.77 11.79 -13.21
N ILE A 122 -2.86 12.35 -12.69
CA ILE A 122 -4.16 11.66 -12.62
C ILE A 122 -4.69 11.37 -14.03
N GLU A 123 -4.67 12.35 -14.92
CA GLU A 123 -5.11 12.18 -16.31
C GLU A 123 -4.27 11.11 -17.00
N GLN A 124 -2.96 11.13 -16.85
CA GLN A 124 -2.05 10.13 -17.41
C GLN A 124 -2.35 8.72 -16.87
N CYS A 125 -2.54 8.57 -15.56
CA CYS A 125 -2.87 7.27 -14.97
C CYS A 125 -4.23 6.75 -15.42
N LEU A 126 -5.25 7.61 -15.52
CA LEU A 126 -6.57 7.23 -16.02
C LEU A 126 -6.52 6.78 -17.50
N GLU A 127 -5.69 7.42 -18.33
CA GLU A 127 -5.45 6.98 -19.70
C GLU A 127 -4.78 5.60 -19.74
N GLN A 128 -3.72 5.40 -18.95
CA GLN A 128 -2.99 4.12 -18.89
C GLN A 128 -3.90 2.93 -18.53
N VAL A 129 -4.87 3.15 -17.65
CA VAL A 129 -5.82 2.10 -17.26
C VAL A 129 -7.11 2.08 -18.11
N GLY A 130 -7.21 2.94 -19.14
CA GLY A 130 -8.35 2.99 -20.07
C GLY A 130 -9.65 3.52 -19.46
N LEU A 131 -9.57 4.44 -18.48
CA LEU A 131 -10.72 5.00 -17.76
C LEU A 131 -10.82 6.52 -17.83
N ALA A 132 -10.09 7.18 -18.74
CA ALA A 132 -10.10 8.65 -18.87
C ALA A 132 -11.50 9.25 -19.06
N SER A 133 -12.34 8.61 -19.88
CA SER A 133 -13.72 9.05 -20.13
C SER A 133 -14.65 8.89 -18.92
N ARG A 134 -14.22 8.18 -17.88
CA ARG A 134 -15.00 7.89 -16.66
C ARG A 134 -14.47 8.61 -15.42
N ALA A 135 -13.60 9.60 -15.58
CA ALA A 135 -12.97 10.32 -14.48
C ALA A 135 -13.97 10.87 -13.43
N LYS A 136 -15.16 11.25 -13.88
CA LYS A 136 -16.23 11.80 -13.01
C LYS A 136 -17.23 10.75 -12.49
N HIS A 137 -17.08 9.48 -12.83
CA HIS A 137 -17.94 8.42 -12.32
C HIS A 137 -17.58 8.09 -10.86
N LEU A 138 -18.58 7.62 -10.11
CA LEU A 138 -18.41 7.08 -8.77
C LEU A 138 -18.02 5.58 -8.85
N PRO A 139 -17.33 5.02 -7.83
CA PRO A 139 -16.95 3.61 -7.81
C PRO A 139 -18.11 2.65 -8.05
N GLN A 140 -19.28 2.91 -7.48
CA GLN A 140 -20.48 2.09 -7.63
C GLN A 140 -21.02 2.00 -9.07
N GLN A 141 -20.63 2.91 -9.96
CA GLN A 141 -21.01 2.93 -11.37
C GLN A 141 -20.08 2.05 -12.24
N LEU A 142 -19.10 1.38 -11.62
CA LEU A 142 -18.06 0.61 -12.29
C LEU A 142 -18.18 -0.88 -11.98
N SER A 143 -17.77 -1.72 -12.94
CA SER A 143 -17.53 -3.14 -12.68
C SER A 143 -16.37 -3.33 -11.70
N GLY A 144 -16.28 -4.51 -11.05
CA GLY A 144 -15.17 -4.84 -10.16
C GLY A 144 -13.79 -4.72 -10.83
N GLY A 145 -13.68 -5.17 -12.09
CA GLY A 145 -12.44 -5.02 -12.85
C GLY A 145 -12.07 -3.56 -13.15
N GLN A 146 -13.07 -2.70 -13.36
CA GLN A 146 -12.84 -1.26 -13.52
C GLN A 146 -12.42 -0.61 -12.20
N GLN A 147 -13.06 -0.97 -11.08
CA GLN A 147 -12.66 -0.51 -9.75
C GLN A 147 -11.22 -0.92 -9.40
N GLN A 148 -10.83 -2.14 -9.76
CA GLN A 148 -9.45 -2.61 -9.59
C GLN A 148 -8.47 -1.75 -10.39
N ARG A 149 -8.79 -1.42 -11.64
CA ARG A 149 -7.95 -0.53 -12.47
C ARG A 149 -7.81 0.87 -11.87
N VAL A 150 -8.86 1.41 -11.22
CA VAL A 150 -8.76 2.69 -10.49
C VAL A 150 -7.83 2.56 -9.29
N ALA A 151 -7.90 1.47 -8.53
CA ALA A 151 -6.98 1.22 -7.42
C ALA A 151 -5.52 1.12 -7.88
N ILE A 152 -5.28 0.50 -9.04
CA ILE A 152 -3.96 0.46 -9.69
C ILE A 152 -3.51 1.87 -10.08
N ALA A 153 -4.36 2.65 -10.75
CA ALA A 153 -4.06 4.03 -11.13
C ALA A 153 -3.72 4.90 -9.91
N ARG A 154 -4.46 4.74 -8.81
CA ARG A 154 -4.19 5.43 -7.54
C ARG A 154 -2.80 5.09 -6.97
N ALA A 155 -2.39 3.83 -7.05
CA ALA A 155 -1.07 3.40 -6.59
C ALA A 155 0.07 3.92 -7.47
N LEU A 156 -0.16 4.01 -8.81
CA LEU A 156 0.84 4.47 -9.78
C LEU A 156 1.00 5.99 -9.84
N ALA A 157 -0.03 6.73 -9.49
CA ALA A 157 -0.02 8.20 -9.56
C ALA A 157 0.90 8.85 -8.52
N GLY A 158 1.14 8.11 -7.44
CA GLY A 158 1.88 8.55 -6.26
C GLY A 158 3.40 8.45 -6.34
#